data_521fb5b68940678eaf72e446ac3959fc
#
_entry.id   521fb5b68940678eaf72e446ac3959fc
#
_cell.length_a   1.000
_cell.length_b   1.000
_cell.length_c   1.000
_cell.angle_alpha   90.00
_cell.angle_beta   90.00
_cell.angle_gamma   90.00
#
_symmetry.space_group_name_H-M   'P 1'
#
loop_
_entity.id
_entity.type
_entity.pdbx_description
1 polymer ?
#
loop_
_entity_poly.entity_id
_entity_poly.type
_entity_poly.pdbx_seq_one_letter_code
_entity_poly.pdbx_strand_id
1 'polypeptide(L)'
;MEPRPNRAKQKLANGEIVTIVSGITHPDDIDAVGPIGFDGIWLEGEHGWVDASELGNLTRACDIWGMTSVARINANDQGLIYRTLDRGAQAIVVPHVNNAAEAKNVVEGGKFTPVGKRGMFTSRQGLGVTDYFDSANDHTMLIVLIEDIIAWENLDEIIAVDDIDVFFVAPSDFASSMGHMGDVQHPDVQEKINDALSRIVAAGRNAGALATNENAAGYVGMGVRFLMTGVSAWINTGFNQFVANAQSDQSTK
;
A
#
# COMPACT_ATOMS: atom_id res chain seq x y z
N MET A 1 -18.64 19.88 -6.92
CA MET A 1 -17.33 19.77 -6.22
C MET A 1 -16.48 18.86 -7.06
N GLU A 2 -15.18 19.15 -7.23
CA GLU A 2 -14.25 18.25 -7.92
C GLU A 2 -13.96 17.01 -7.05
N PRO A 3 -13.66 15.85 -7.65
CA PRO A 3 -13.18 14.69 -6.92
C PRO A 3 -11.90 15.01 -6.15
N ARG A 4 -11.73 14.45 -4.98
CA ARG A 4 -10.46 14.58 -4.25
C ARG A 4 -9.36 13.84 -5.01
N PRO A 5 -8.21 14.50 -5.29
CA PRO A 5 -7.15 13.86 -6.04
C PRO A 5 -6.57 12.65 -5.27
N ASN A 6 -6.32 11.57 -5.97
CA ASN A 6 -5.51 10.48 -5.44
C ASN A 6 -4.03 10.82 -5.71
N ARG A 7 -3.38 11.42 -4.72
CA ARG A 7 -2.01 11.95 -4.83
C ARG A 7 -1.00 10.86 -5.24
N ALA A 8 -1.07 9.69 -4.61
CA ALA A 8 -0.16 8.59 -4.93
C ALA A 8 -0.33 8.13 -6.38
N LYS A 9 -1.58 7.96 -6.85
CA LYS A 9 -1.86 7.56 -8.22
C LYS A 9 -1.36 8.58 -9.24
N GLN A 10 -1.60 9.89 -8.97
CA GLN A 10 -1.12 10.97 -9.84
C GLN A 10 0.41 11.00 -9.94
N LYS A 11 1.11 10.86 -8.80
CA LYS A 11 2.58 10.80 -8.78
C LYS A 11 3.12 9.62 -9.56
N LEU A 12 2.54 8.42 -9.41
CA LEU A 12 2.94 7.25 -10.18
C LEU A 12 2.74 7.44 -11.68
N ALA A 13 1.63 8.06 -12.09
CA ALA A 13 1.37 8.38 -13.50
C ALA A 13 2.42 9.33 -14.09
N ASN A 14 3.01 10.20 -13.26
CA ASN A 14 4.09 11.11 -13.64
C ASN A 14 5.49 10.46 -13.52
N GLY A 15 5.60 9.20 -13.12
CA GLY A 15 6.88 8.53 -12.86
C GLY A 15 7.59 8.98 -11.58
N GLU A 16 6.89 9.67 -10.68
CA GLU A 16 7.43 10.17 -9.42
C GLU A 16 7.44 9.08 -8.32
N ILE A 17 8.29 9.28 -7.31
CA ILE A 17 8.35 8.41 -6.13
C ILE A 17 7.17 8.71 -5.22
N VAL A 18 6.50 7.65 -4.78
CA VAL A 18 5.42 7.67 -3.78
C VAL A 18 5.94 7.12 -2.47
N THR A 19 5.70 7.84 -1.38
CA THR A 19 6.07 7.45 -0.02
C THR A 19 4.82 7.24 0.84
N ILE A 20 4.68 6.05 1.41
CA ILE A 20 3.56 5.65 2.25
C ILE A 20 4.08 5.26 3.64
N VAL A 21 3.36 5.67 4.68
CA VAL A 21 3.71 5.29 6.05
C VAL A 21 2.62 4.40 6.66
N SER A 22 3.04 3.34 7.35
CA SER A 22 2.17 2.41 8.09
C SER A 22 2.38 2.51 9.60
N GLY A 23 1.45 1.91 10.37
CA GLY A 23 1.50 1.92 11.83
C GLY A 23 0.80 3.13 12.46
N ILE A 24 0.04 3.88 11.68
CA ILE A 24 -0.81 4.98 12.12
C ILE A 24 -2.24 4.45 12.19
N THR A 25 -2.85 4.49 13.37
CA THR A 25 -4.17 3.87 13.63
C THR A 25 -5.22 4.84 14.16
N HIS A 26 -4.84 6.09 14.45
CA HIS A 26 -5.74 7.11 14.97
C HIS A 26 -5.73 8.36 14.08
N PRO A 27 -6.88 9.03 13.88
CA PRO A 27 -6.94 10.26 13.07
C PRO A 27 -5.99 11.37 13.56
N ASP A 28 -5.85 11.56 14.87
CA ASP A 28 -4.95 12.59 15.45
C ASP A 28 -3.48 12.29 15.12
N ASP A 29 -3.09 11.02 15.01
CA ASP A 29 -1.73 10.64 14.61
C ASP A 29 -1.51 10.94 13.11
N ILE A 30 -2.56 10.83 12.28
CA ILE A 30 -2.51 11.25 10.88
C ILE A 30 -2.28 12.76 10.80
N ASP A 31 -2.98 13.55 11.64
CA ASP A 31 -2.76 14.99 11.73
C ASP A 31 -1.34 15.35 12.19
N ALA A 32 -0.77 14.56 13.10
CA ALA A 32 0.61 14.78 13.58
C ALA A 32 1.67 14.52 12.49
N VAL A 33 1.45 13.54 11.60
CA VAL A 33 2.40 13.20 10.52
C VAL A 33 2.11 13.92 9.21
N GLY A 34 0.93 14.48 9.04
CA GLY A 34 0.52 15.19 7.82
C GLY A 34 1.50 16.25 7.33
N PRO A 35 2.04 17.14 8.21
CA PRO A 35 3.01 18.16 7.81
C PRO A 35 4.36 17.61 7.34
N ILE A 36 4.69 16.33 7.61
CA ILE A 36 5.95 15.71 7.21
C ILE A 36 6.03 15.54 5.67
N GLY A 37 4.87 15.34 5.02
CA GLY A 37 4.79 15.32 3.56
C GLY A 37 4.81 13.93 2.93
N PHE A 38 4.41 12.88 3.65
CA PHE A 38 4.10 11.57 3.05
C PHE A 38 2.98 11.69 2.03
N ASP A 39 3.02 10.85 1.00
CA ASP A 39 2.01 10.83 -0.05
C ASP A 39 0.75 10.08 0.36
N GLY A 40 0.84 9.21 1.36
CA GLY A 40 -0.31 8.49 1.87
C GLY A 40 -0.05 7.74 3.17
N ILE A 41 -1.15 7.22 3.74
CA ILE A 41 -1.18 6.40 4.94
C ILE A 41 -1.64 5.00 4.58
N TRP A 42 -0.86 3.99 5.00
CA TRP A 42 -1.27 2.60 4.92
C TRP A 42 -2.13 2.23 6.13
N LEU A 43 -3.40 1.99 5.87
CA LEU A 43 -4.41 1.61 6.83
C LEU A 43 -4.51 0.08 6.87
N GLU A 44 -4.01 -0.50 7.97
CA GLU A 44 -3.81 -1.93 8.09
C GLU A 44 -5.08 -2.65 8.57
N GLY A 45 -5.76 -3.34 7.68
CA GLY A 45 -7.00 -4.08 7.96
C GLY A 45 -6.87 -5.60 7.88
N GLU A 46 -5.67 -6.14 7.60
CA GLU A 46 -5.42 -7.59 7.59
C GLU A 46 -4.93 -8.08 8.95
N HIS A 47 -3.82 -7.54 9.45
CA HIS A 47 -3.21 -7.92 10.74
C HIS A 47 -3.35 -6.83 11.80
N GLY A 48 -3.96 -5.70 11.45
CA GLY A 48 -4.10 -4.53 12.30
C GLY A 48 -5.52 -4.30 12.81
N TRP A 49 -5.72 -3.11 13.37
CA TRP A 49 -6.95 -2.71 14.04
C TRP A 49 -7.97 -2.03 13.13
N VAL A 50 -7.60 -1.75 11.88
CA VAL A 50 -8.45 -0.95 11.01
C VAL A 50 -9.58 -1.79 10.43
N ASP A 51 -10.80 -1.48 10.84
CA ASP A 51 -12.01 -2.09 10.28
C ASP A 51 -12.91 -1.05 9.59
N ALA A 52 -14.04 -1.51 9.06
CA ALA A 52 -14.98 -0.65 8.34
C ALA A 52 -15.57 0.47 9.20
N SER A 53 -15.59 0.37 10.55
CA SER A 53 -16.11 1.41 11.45
C SER A 53 -15.17 2.61 11.52
N GLU A 54 -13.86 2.37 11.49
CA GLU A 54 -12.82 3.37 11.67
C GLU A 54 -12.40 4.03 10.36
N LEU A 55 -12.46 3.30 9.24
CA LEU A 55 -12.07 3.78 7.91
C LEU A 55 -12.65 5.17 7.57
N GLY A 56 -13.90 5.43 7.97
CA GLY A 56 -14.54 6.72 7.67
C GLY A 56 -13.81 7.91 8.29
N ASN A 57 -13.27 7.79 9.50
CA ASN A 57 -12.55 8.87 10.18
C ASN A 57 -11.09 8.94 9.72
N LEU A 58 -10.42 7.80 9.59
CA LEU A 58 -9.04 7.72 9.08
C LEU A 58 -8.90 8.31 7.68
N THR A 59 -9.83 7.95 6.77
CA THR A 59 -9.82 8.48 5.41
C THR A 59 -10.14 9.98 5.34
N ARG A 60 -10.96 10.54 6.28
CA ARG A 60 -11.17 11.99 6.39
C ARG A 60 -9.91 12.71 6.85
N ALA A 61 -9.18 12.16 7.82
CA ALA A 61 -7.91 12.72 8.24
C ALA A 61 -6.89 12.74 7.10
N CYS A 62 -6.80 11.66 6.31
CA CYS A 62 -5.98 11.66 5.10
C CYS A 62 -6.39 12.76 4.11
N ASP A 63 -7.70 12.95 3.87
CA ASP A 63 -8.22 13.97 2.95
C ASP A 63 -7.82 15.40 3.36
N ILE A 64 -7.78 15.69 4.68
CA ILE A 64 -7.39 17.02 5.21
C ILE A 64 -5.97 17.39 4.76
N TRP A 65 -5.08 16.42 4.73
CA TRP A 65 -3.67 16.59 4.35
C TRP A 65 -3.38 16.30 2.87
N GLY A 66 -4.39 15.99 2.08
CA GLY A 66 -4.22 15.59 0.69
C GLY A 66 -3.39 14.32 0.52
N MET A 67 -3.39 13.44 1.53
CA MET A 67 -2.72 12.14 1.51
C MET A 67 -3.66 11.07 0.98
N THR A 68 -3.13 10.13 0.21
CA THR A 68 -3.88 8.96 -0.25
C THR A 68 -4.11 7.99 0.91
N SER A 69 -5.36 7.65 1.17
CA SER A 69 -5.72 6.57 2.10
C SER A 69 -5.60 5.21 1.41
N VAL A 70 -4.59 4.44 1.80
CA VAL A 70 -4.24 3.12 1.25
C VAL A 70 -4.68 2.05 2.24
N ALA A 71 -5.78 1.35 1.97
CA ALA A 71 -6.34 0.38 2.90
C ALA A 71 -6.02 -1.07 2.47
N ARG A 72 -5.30 -1.82 3.32
CA ARG A 72 -5.11 -3.26 3.14
C ARG A 72 -6.32 -4.00 3.75
N ILE A 73 -6.91 -4.89 2.96
CA ILE A 73 -7.97 -5.80 3.38
C ILE A 73 -7.41 -7.19 3.65
N ASN A 74 -8.18 -8.04 4.31
CA ASN A 74 -7.71 -9.37 4.76
C ASN A 74 -8.02 -10.53 3.81
N ALA A 75 -8.67 -10.27 2.69
CA ALA A 75 -8.95 -11.31 1.70
C ALA A 75 -9.27 -10.70 0.33
N ASN A 76 -9.00 -11.44 -0.74
CA ASN A 76 -9.38 -11.10 -2.11
C ASN A 76 -10.87 -11.36 -2.35
N ASP A 77 -11.72 -10.58 -1.68
CA ASP A 77 -13.18 -10.64 -1.77
C ASP A 77 -13.74 -9.34 -2.33
N GLN A 78 -14.56 -9.41 -3.39
CA GLN A 78 -15.11 -8.23 -4.04
C GLN A 78 -15.96 -7.38 -3.07
N GLY A 79 -16.67 -8.03 -2.14
CA GLY A 79 -17.49 -7.34 -1.14
C GLY A 79 -16.65 -6.51 -0.17
N LEU A 80 -15.50 -7.04 0.27
CA LEU A 80 -14.54 -6.29 1.09
C LEU A 80 -13.91 -5.15 0.30
N ILE A 81 -13.54 -5.37 -0.96
CA ILE A 81 -12.93 -4.37 -1.83
C ILE A 81 -13.86 -3.16 -1.96
N TYR A 82 -15.10 -3.34 -2.47
CA TYR A 82 -15.97 -2.21 -2.70
C TYR A 82 -16.45 -1.57 -1.39
N ARG A 83 -16.72 -2.35 -0.34
CA ARG A 83 -17.11 -1.81 0.97
C ARG A 83 -16.06 -0.89 1.56
N THR A 84 -14.78 -1.23 1.42
CA THR A 84 -13.66 -0.42 1.89
C THR A 84 -13.54 0.88 1.09
N LEU A 85 -13.67 0.80 -0.24
CA LEU A 85 -13.74 1.96 -1.12
C LEU A 85 -14.94 2.87 -0.80
N ASP A 86 -16.09 2.29 -0.49
CA ASP A 86 -17.31 3.05 -0.14
C ASP A 86 -17.14 3.81 1.18
N ARG A 87 -16.29 3.34 2.09
CA ARG A 87 -15.92 4.03 3.33
C ARG A 87 -14.90 5.15 3.14
N GLY A 88 -14.39 5.31 1.91
CA GLY A 88 -13.58 6.45 1.50
C GLY A 88 -12.11 6.16 1.27
N ALA A 89 -11.67 4.89 1.31
CA ALA A 89 -10.32 4.55 0.86
C ALA A 89 -10.15 4.96 -0.62
N GLN A 90 -9.01 5.52 -0.95
CA GLN A 90 -8.65 5.89 -2.31
C GLN A 90 -7.81 4.80 -3.00
N ALA A 91 -7.18 3.94 -2.19
CA ALA A 91 -6.44 2.78 -2.67
C ALA A 91 -6.81 1.54 -1.84
N ILE A 92 -6.85 0.38 -2.52
CA ILE A 92 -7.02 -0.94 -1.90
C ILE A 92 -5.75 -1.74 -2.09
N VAL A 93 -5.32 -2.42 -1.04
CA VAL A 93 -4.27 -3.45 -1.10
C VAL A 93 -4.90 -4.80 -0.84
N VAL A 94 -4.70 -5.72 -1.77
CA VAL A 94 -5.25 -7.07 -1.71
C VAL A 94 -4.11 -8.07 -1.51
N PRO A 95 -4.15 -8.87 -0.41
CA PRO A 95 -3.14 -9.86 -0.11
C PRO A 95 -3.28 -11.13 -0.98
N HIS A 96 -2.21 -11.93 -1.03
CA HIS A 96 -2.16 -13.29 -1.58
C HIS A 96 -2.72 -13.43 -3.01
N VAL A 97 -2.33 -12.52 -3.91
CA VAL A 97 -2.72 -12.59 -5.32
C VAL A 97 -1.73 -13.46 -6.08
N ASN A 98 -2.12 -14.71 -6.36
CA ASN A 98 -1.24 -15.78 -6.80
C ASN A 98 -1.33 -16.13 -8.29
N ASN A 99 -2.30 -15.55 -9.02
CA ASN A 99 -2.52 -15.80 -10.44
C ASN A 99 -3.32 -14.67 -11.11
N ALA A 100 -3.38 -14.69 -12.45
CA ALA A 100 -4.11 -13.69 -13.22
C ALA A 100 -5.62 -13.64 -12.92
N ALA A 101 -6.25 -14.75 -12.54
CA ALA A 101 -7.68 -14.77 -12.22
C ALA A 101 -7.95 -14.01 -10.91
N GLU A 102 -7.09 -14.18 -9.92
CA GLU A 102 -7.16 -13.45 -8.66
C GLU A 102 -6.86 -11.96 -8.84
N ALA A 103 -5.89 -11.60 -9.69
CA ALA A 103 -5.63 -10.21 -10.04
C ALA A 103 -6.83 -9.56 -10.76
N LYS A 104 -7.49 -10.27 -11.68
CA LYS A 104 -8.73 -9.84 -12.33
C LYS A 104 -9.87 -9.65 -11.34
N ASN A 105 -10.00 -10.53 -10.33
CA ASN A 105 -10.99 -10.39 -9.27
C ASN A 105 -10.84 -9.06 -8.52
N VAL A 106 -9.60 -8.60 -8.28
CA VAL A 106 -9.31 -7.30 -7.68
C VAL A 106 -9.84 -6.16 -8.56
N VAL A 107 -9.59 -6.21 -9.86
CA VAL A 107 -10.08 -5.21 -10.82
C VAL A 107 -11.61 -5.21 -10.86
N GLU A 108 -12.23 -6.38 -10.96
CA GLU A 108 -13.69 -6.52 -10.98
C GLU A 108 -14.36 -5.93 -9.73
N GLY A 109 -13.78 -6.16 -8.54
CA GLY A 109 -14.30 -5.61 -7.28
C GLY A 109 -14.03 -4.13 -7.08
N GLY A 110 -12.93 -3.61 -7.63
CA GLY A 110 -12.47 -2.25 -7.39
C GLY A 110 -12.95 -1.21 -8.39
N LYS A 111 -13.26 -1.60 -9.62
CA LYS A 111 -13.64 -0.69 -10.71
C LYS A 111 -15.11 -0.82 -11.09
N PHE A 112 -15.74 0.31 -11.43
CA PHE A 112 -17.07 0.33 -12.02
C PHE A 112 -17.04 -0.10 -13.49
N THR A 113 -18.22 -0.48 -14.02
CA THR A 113 -18.38 -0.76 -15.45
C THR A 113 -17.91 0.43 -16.31
N PRO A 114 -17.29 0.21 -17.50
CA PRO A 114 -17.11 -1.09 -18.17
C PRO A 114 -15.85 -1.86 -17.73
N VAL A 115 -14.98 -1.29 -16.91
CA VAL A 115 -13.69 -1.87 -16.51
C VAL A 115 -13.87 -3.03 -15.53
N GLY A 116 -14.77 -2.87 -14.56
CA GLY A 116 -15.04 -3.85 -13.53
C GLY A 116 -16.54 -4.08 -13.28
N LYS A 117 -16.86 -4.65 -12.10
CA LYS A 117 -18.21 -5.03 -11.69
C LYS A 117 -18.59 -4.45 -10.32
N ARG A 118 -17.82 -3.47 -9.82
CA ARG A 118 -18.10 -2.80 -8.53
C ARG A 118 -19.55 -2.38 -8.46
N GLY A 119 -20.24 -2.73 -7.35
CA GLY A 119 -21.64 -2.34 -7.11
C GLY A 119 -21.81 -0.82 -7.12
N MET A 120 -22.83 -0.34 -7.83
CA MET A 120 -23.10 1.09 -7.96
C MET A 120 -23.54 1.69 -6.62
N PHE A 121 -22.65 2.41 -5.99
CA PHE A 121 -22.90 3.19 -4.80
C PHE A 121 -21.98 4.41 -4.79
N THR A 122 -22.53 5.59 -4.48
CA THR A 122 -21.69 6.79 -4.31
C THR A 122 -20.89 6.66 -3.04
N SER A 123 -19.60 6.42 -3.16
CA SER A 123 -18.69 6.32 -2.01
C SER A 123 -18.60 7.66 -1.27
N ARG A 124 -17.99 7.63 -0.08
CA ARG A 124 -17.71 8.87 0.64
C ARG A 124 -16.91 9.88 -0.21
N GLN A 125 -16.01 9.40 -1.07
CA GLN A 125 -15.22 10.26 -1.98
C GLN A 125 -16.09 10.98 -3.02
N GLY A 126 -17.24 10.40 -3.39
CA GLY A 126 -18.17 10.96 -4.37
C GLY A 126 -19.22 11.91 -3.81
N LEU A 127 -19.32 12.07 -2.49
CA LEU A 127 -20.35 12.95 -1.90
C LEU A 127 -20.12 14.40 -2.31
N GLY A 128 -21.13 14.99 -2.99
CA GLY A 128 -21.09 16.36 -3.53
C GLY A 128 -20.28 16.53 -4.81
N VAL A 129 -19.79 15.44 -5.40
CA VAL A 129 -19.11 15.43 -6.70
C VAL A 129 -20.14 15.20 -7.80
N THR A 130 -20.19 16.12 -8.76
CA THR A 130 -21.00 15.97 -9.97
C THR A 130 -20.31 14.94 -10.86
N ASP A 131 -21.10 14.05 -11.47
CA ASP A 131 -20.61 13.04 -12.42
C ASP A 131 -19.50 12.13 -11.84
N TYR A 132 -19.65 11.80 -10.53
CA TYR A 132 -18.67 10.98 -9.81
C TYR A 132 -18.29 9.69 -10.53
N PHE A 133 -19.27 8.99 -11.11
CA PHE A 133 -19.04 7.69 -11.75
C PHE A 133 -18.19 7.79 -13.03
N ASP A 134 -18.18 8.96 -13.69
CA ASP A 134 -17.40 9.17 -14.91
C ASP A 134 -15.89 9.21 -14.64
N SER A 135 -15.51 9.60 -13.41
CA SER A 135 -14.11 9.74 -13.00
C SER A 135 -13.67 8.76 -11.90
N ALA A 136 -14.59 8.02 -11.28
CA ALA A 136 -14.31 7.20 -10.11
C ALA A 136 -13.24 6.12 -10.37
N ASN A 137 -13.23 5.51 -11.56
CA ASN A 137 -12.23 4.52 -11.93
C ASN A 137 -10.83 5.12 -12.02
N ASP A 138 -10.69 6.35 -12.49
CA ASP A 138 -9.41 7.05 -12.61
C ASP A 138 -8.85 7.44 -11.25
N HIS A 139 -9.70 7.72 -10.27
CA HIS A 139 -9.31 8.06 -8.90
C HIS A 139 -9.08 6.84 -8.00
N THR A 140 -9.63 5.67 -8.34
CA THR A 140 -9.44 4.45 -7.57
C THR A 140 -8.11 3.78 -7.91
N MET A 141 -7.29 3.49 -6.89
CA MET A 141 -5.99 2.82 -7.03
C MET A 141 -6.10 1.38 -6.52
N LEU A 142 -5.58 0.43 -7.29
CA LEU A 142 -5.56 -0.99 -6.95
C LEU A 142 -4.13 -1.48 -6.81
N ILE A 143 -3.84 -2.13 -5.69
CA ILE A 143 -2.54 -2.67 -5.33
C ILE A 143 -2.70 -4.14 -5.01
N VAL A 144 -1.88 -5.00 -5.59
CA VAL A 144 -1.83 -6.43 -5.28
C VAL A 144 -0.52 -6.78 -4.60
N LEU A 145 -0.57 -7.66 -3.59
CA LEU A 145 0.62 -8.17 -2.92
C LEU A 145 1.15 -9.41 -3.66
N ILE A 146 2.43 -9.36 -3.97
CA ILE A 146 3.24 -10.48 -4.46
C ILE A 146 4.04 -10.96 -3.25
N GLU A 147 3.52 -11.96 -2.55
CA GLU A 147 4.02 -12.37 -1.24
C GLU A 147 4.07 -13.89 -1.05
N ASP A 148 3.70 -14.65 -2.07
CA ASP A 148 3.81 -16.09 -2.11
C ASP A 148 4.77 -16.52 -3.22
N ILE A 149 5.50 -17.62 -3.03
CA ILE A 149 6.38 -18.16 -4.08
C ILE A 149 5.58 -18.51 -5.35
N ILE A 150 4.33 -18.92 -5.21
CA ILE A 150 3.41 -19.19 -6.34
C ILE A 150 3.13 -17.90 -7.12
N ALA A 151 2.98 -16.75 -6.44
CA ALA A 151 2.81 -15.46 -7.10
C ALA A 151 4.05 -15.09 -7.93
N TRP A 152 5.26 -15.41 -7.43
CA TRP A 152 6.49 -15.21 -8.18
C TRP A 152 6.59 -16.13 -9.40
N GLU A 153 6.17 -17.40 -9.28
CA GLU A 153 6.11 -18.34 -10.41
C GLU A 153 5.16 -17.85 -11.51
N ASN A 154 4.00 -17.30 -11.12
CA ASN A 154 2.95 -16.79 -12.02
C ASN A 154 3.08 -15.27 -12.31
N LEU A 155 4.20 -14.63 -11.96
CA LEU A 155 4.31 -13.18 -11.96
C LEU A 155 4.01 -12.55 -13.33
N ASP A 156 4.46 -13.16 -14.42
CA ASP A 156 4.27 -12.61 -15.76
C ASP A 156 2.79 -12.53 -16.14
N GLU A 157 1.97 -13.50 -15.76
CA GLU A 157 0.53 -13.46 -16.01
C GLU A 157 -0.21 -12.49 -15.07
N ILE A 158 0.30 -12.30 -13.84
CA ILE A 158 -0.26 -11.34 -12.88
C ILE A 158 -0.01 -9.91 -13.37
N ILE A 159 1.23 -9.57 -13.75
CA ILE A 159 1.59 -8.22 -14.23
C ILE A 159 0.97 -7.88 -15.58
N ALA A 160 0.52 -8.86 -16.36
CA ALA A 160 -0.19 -8.65 -17.62
C ALA A 160 -1.66 -8.21 -17.41
N VAL A 161 -2.19 -8.28 -16.19
CA VAL A 161 -3.54 -7.82 -15.90
C VAL A 161 -3.56 -6.29 -15.87
N ASP A 162 -4.43 -5.70 -16.69
CA ASP A 162 -4.62 -4.25 -16.73
C ASP A 162 -5.35 -3.72 -15.49
N ASP A 163 -5.33 -2.39 -15.31
CA ASP A 163 -6.01 -1.66 -14.23
C ASP A 163 -5.51 -1.96 -12.79
N ILE A 164 -4.41 -2.69 -12.65
CA ILE A 164 -3.64 -2.77 -11.39
C ILE A 164 -2.59 -1.64 -11.42
N ASP A 165 -2.61 -0.80 -10.40
CA ASP A 165 -1.73 0.37 -10.33
C ASP A 165 -0.35 0.05 -9.74
N VAL A 166 -0.27 -0.88 -8.77
CA VAL A 166 0.98 -1.27 -8.10
C VAL A 166 1.01 -2.78 -7.84
N PHE A 167 2.15 -3.39 -8.13
CA PHE A 167 2.50 -4.76 -7.74
C PHE A 167 3.50 -4.65 -6.59
N PHE A 168 3.04 -4.89 -5.37
CA PHE A 168 3.83 -4.68 -4.16
C PHE A 168 4.43 -6.01 -3.70
N VAL A 169 5.77 -6.10 -3.65
CA VAL A 169 6.47 -7.30 -3.17
C VAL A 169 6.61 -7.21 -1.65
N ALA A 170 5.90 -8.08 -0.92
CA ALA A 170 5.87 -8.09 0.54
C ALA A 170 6.81 -9.18 1.08
N PRO A 171 7.87 -8.82 1.83
CA PRO A 171 8.97 -9.74 2.09
C PRO A 171 8.70 -10.82 3.15
N SER A 172 7.79 -10.57 4.12
CA SER A 172 7.61 -11.46 5.28
C SER A 172 6.91 -12.75 4.91
N ASP A 173 5.76 -12.65 4.24
CA ASP A 173 5.00 -13.80 3.78
C ASP A 173 5.71 -14.49 2.61
N PHE A 174 6.43 -13.71 1.80
CA PHE A 174 7.27 -14.26 0.75
C PHE A 174 8.34 -15.21 1.33
N ALA A 175 9.07 -14.78 2.37
CA ALA A 175 10.04 -15.62 3.07
C ALA A 175 9.36 -16.85 3.70
N SER A 176 8.21 -16.66 4.34
CA SER A 176 7.43 -17.75 4.93
C SER A 176 7.02 -18.78 3.89
N SER A 177 6.51 -18.36 2.74
CA SER A 177 6.07 -19.25 1.64
C SER A 177 7.21 -20.07 1.04
N MET A 178 8.45 -19.56 1.13
CA MET A 178 9.68 -20.26 0.73
C MET A 178 10.24 -21.18 1.83
N GLY A 179 9.61 -21.24 3.01
CA GLY A 179 10.08 -22.03 4.16
C GLY A 179 11.12 -21.33 5.04
N HIS A 180 11.37 -20.04 4.83
CA HIS A 180 12.31 -19.20 5.59
C HIS A 180 11.58 -18.30 6.60
N MET A 181 10.72 -18.87 7.44
CA MET A 181 9.89 -18.14 8.40
C MET A 181 10.72 -17.16 9.26
N GLY A 182 10.42 -15.86 9.16
CA GLY A 182 11.10 -14.81 9.92
C GLY A 182 12.49 -14.40 9.40
N ASP A 183 13.04 -15.09 8.41
CA ASP A 183 14.35 -14.78 7.81
C ASP A 183 14.19 -14.13 6.43
N VAL A 184 13.69 -12.90 6.42
CA VAL A 184 13.52 -12.11 5.19
C VAL A 184 14.87 -11.75 4.54
N GLN A 185 15.99 -11.88 5.26
CA GLN A 185 17.33 -11.59 4.74
C GLN A 185 18.02 -12.82 4.13
N HIS A 186 17.37 -13.98 4.14
CA HIS A 186 17.93 -15.18 3.52
C HIS A 186 18.28 -14.89 2.04
N PRO A 187 19.47 -15.29 1.56
CA PRO A 187 19.92 -14.97 0.20
C PRO A 187 18.92 -15.39 -0.88
N ASP A 188 18.34 -16.58 -0.78
CA ASP A 188 17.37 -17.09 -1.76
C ASP A 188 16.09 -16.24 -1.78
N VAL A 189 15.64 -15.74 -0.62
CA VAL A 189 14.49 -14.86 -0.49
C VAL A 189 14.79 -13.51 -1.15
N GLN A 190 15.94 -12.92 -0.85
CA GLN A 190 16.36 -11.65 -1.41
C GLN A 190 16.55 -11.74 -2.94
N GLU A 191 17.08 -12.86 -3.45
CA GLU A 191 17.19 -13.09 -4.89
C GLU A 191 15.81 -13.03 -5.57
N LYS A 192 14.80 -13.74 -5.03
CA LYS A 192 13.46 -13.78 -5.60
C LYS A 192 12.73 -12.44 -5.48
N ILE A 193 12.87 -11.71 -4.38
CA ILE A 193 12.33 -10.37 -4.21
C ILE A 193 12.90 -9.41 -5.26
N ASN A 194 14.23 -9.41 -5.43
CA ASN A 194 14.90 -8.55 -6.39
C ASN A 194 14.53 -8.92 -7.84
N ASP A 195 14.40 -10.21 -8.15
CA ASP A 195 13.91 -10.67 -9.45
C ASP A 195 12.48 -10.19 -9.71
N ALA A 196 11.57 -10.38 -8.75
CA ALA A 196 10.19 -9.93 -8.87
C ALA A 196 10.10 -8.42 -9.13
N LEU A 197 10.78 -7.60 -8.33
CA LEU A 197 10.83 -6.16 -8.51
C LEU A 197 11.36 -5.77 -9.89
N SER A 198 12.45 -6.43 -10.33
CA SER A 198 13.07 -6.17 -11.63
C SER A 198 12.14 -6.53 -12.81
N ARG A 199 11.44 -7.65 -12.72
CA ARG A 199 10.46 -8.08 -13.75
C ARG A 199 9.28 -7.12 -13.85
N ILE A 200 8.74 -6.67 -12.70
CA ILE A 200 7.65 -5.68 -12.66
C ILE A 200 8.09 -4.37 -13.34
N VAL A 201 9.27 -3.86 -12.97
CA VAL A 201 9.83 -2.63 -13.55
C VAL A 201 10.11 -2.79 -15.05
N ALA A 202 10.70 -3.92 -15.47
CA ALA A 202 11.01 -4.21 -16.87
C ALA A 202 9.75 -4.30 -17.75
N ALA A 203 8.62 -4.73 -17.16
CA ALA A 203 7.31 -4.74 -17.83
C ALA A 203 6.66 -3.34 -17.92
N GLY A 204 7.31 -2.28 -17.44
CA GLY A 204 6.78 -0.91 -17.42
C GLY A 204 5.67 -0.70 -16.37
N ARG A 205 5.57 -1.59 -15.37
CA ARG A 205 4.57 -1.51 -14.30
C ARG A 205 5.19 -0.89 -13.03
N ASN A 206 4.35 -0.37 -12.14
CA ASN A 206 4.83 0.19 -10.89
C ASN A 206 5.10 -0.91 -9.87
N ALA A 207 6.36 -1.10 -9.51
CA ALA A 207 6.75 -1.95 -8.40
C ALA A 207 6.61 -1.20 -7.07
N GLY A 208 6.13 -1.93 -6.04
CA GLY A 208 6.09 -1.46 -4.65
C GLY A 208 6.96 -2.33 -3.75
N ALA A 209 7.53 -1.73 -2.69
CA ALA A 209 8.35 -2.43 -1.71
C ALA A 209 8.24 -1.85 -0.30
N LEU A 210 8.45 -2.72 0.70
CA LEU A 210 8.69 -2.31 2.08
C LEU A 210 10.12 -1.77 2.20
N ALA A 211 10.24 -0.47 2.49
CA ALA A 211 11.52 0.22 2.53
C ALA A 211 11.92 0.65 3.95
N THR A 212 13.23 0.69 4.17
CA THR A 212 13.87 1.30 5.34
C THR A 212 14.75 2.47 4.90
N ASN A 213 15.28 3.24 5.85
CA ASN A 213 16.22 4.32 5.53
C ASN A 213 17.45 3.81 4.74
N GLU A 214 17.86 2.57 5.03
CA GLU A 214 19.07 1.97 4.46
C GLU A 214 18.87 1.48 3.03
N ASN A 215 17.68 0.95 2.69
CA ASN A 215 17.45 0.32 1.39
C ASN A 215 16.62 1.15 0.40
N ALA A 216 15.96 2.24 0.86
CA ALA A 216 15.07 3.06 0.02
C ALA A 216 15.77 3.57 -1.25
N ALA A 217 16.99 4.10 -1.13
CA ALA A 217 17.75 4.59 -2.28
C ALA A 217 18.09 3.48 -3.29
N GLY A 218 18.36 2.27 -2.79
CA GLY A 218 18.60 1.09 -3.64
C GLY A 218 17.36 0.71 -4.45
N TYR A 219 16.19 0.64 -3.81
CA TYR A 219 14.92 0.38 -4.51
C TYR A 219 14.58 1.44 -5.56
N VAL A 220 14.77 2.73 -5.22
CA VAL A 220 14.60 3.81 -6.20
C VAL A 220 15.52 3.63 -7.40
N GLY A 221 16.79 3.25 -7.16
CA GLY A 221 17.78 2.97 -8.21
C GLY A 221 17.38 1.79 -9.10
N MET A 222 16.68 0.79 -8.57
CA MET A 222 16.12 -0.34 -9.33
C MET A 222 14.87 0.05 -10.16
N GLY A 223 14.30 1.24 -9.95
CA GLY A 223 13.09 1.68 -10.64
C GLY A 223 11.80 1.49 -9.83
N VAL A 224 11.88 1.05 -8.57
CA VAL A 224 10.71 0.98 -7.67
C VAL A 224 10.20 2.39 -7.41
N ARG A 225 8.88 2.60 -7.50
CA ARG A 225 8.27 3.93 -7.37
C ARG A 225 7.28 4.04 -6.20
N PHE A 226 6.84 2.94 -5.63
CA PHE A 226 5.93 2.94 -4.47
C PHE A 226 6.66 2.35 -3.26
N LEU A 227 7.04 3.19 -2.31
CA LEU A 227 7.77 2.81 -1.11
C LEU A 227 6.87 2.94 0.12
N MET A 228 6.69 1.84 0.84
CA MET A 228 6.00 1.83 2.12
C MET A 228 7.01 1.62 3.24
N THR A 229 6.82 2.29 4.37
CA THR A 229 7.66 2.14 5.57
C THR A 229 6.79 2.14 6.83
N GLY A 230 7.31 1.64 7.93
CA GLY A 230 6.60 1.57 9.20
C GLY A 230 7.17 2.52 10.26
N VAL A 231 6.29 3.21 11.02
CA VAL A 231 6.70 4.13 12.10
C VAL A 231 7.44 3.42 13.24
N SER A 232 7.17 2.12 13.48
CA SER A 232 7.73 1.36 14.60
C SER A 232 9.26 1.32 14.59
N ALA A 233 9.88 1.24 13.41
CA ALA A 233 11.34 1.25 13.29
C ALA A 233 11.93 2.57 13.78
N TRP A 234 11.31 3.71 13.47
CA TRP A 234 11.77 5.03 13.91
C TRP A 234 11.48 5.28 15.39
N ILE A 235 10.30 4.85 15.87
CA ILE A 235 9.96 4.90 17.29
C ILE A 235 11.01 4.13 18.09
N ASN A 236 11.29 2.89 17.71
CA ASN A 236 12.30 2.06 18.41
C ASN A 236 13.68 2.70 18.38
N THR A 237 14.12 3.22 17.25
CA THR A 237 15.41 3.90 17.13
C THR A 237 15.46 5.13 18.04
N GLY A 238 14.43 5.99 17.98
CA GLY A 238 14.35 7.21 18.79
C GLY A 238 14.30 6.93 20.29
N PHE A 239 13.47 5.96 20.72
CA PHE A 239 13.39 5.56 22.12
C PHE A 239 14.69 4.94 22.63
N ASN A 240 15.30 4.05 21.90
CA ASN A 240 16.56 3.43 22.29
C ASN A 240 17.68 4.49 22.44
N GLN A 241 17.74 5.44 21.52
CA GLN A 241 18.71 6.53 21.60
C GLN A 241 18.44 7.42 22.82
N PHE A 242 17.17 7.75 23.10
CA PHE A 242 16.81 8.56 24.27
C PHE A 242 17.18 7.85 25.58
N VAL A 243 16.85 6.55 25.71
CA VAL A 243 17.17 5.74 26.89
C VAL A 243 18.67 5.65 27.09
N ALA A 244 19.43 5.37 26.03
CA ALA A 244 20.91 5.31 26.11
C ALA A 244 21.51 6.65 26.56
N ASN A 245 21.04 7.77 25.99
CA ASN A 245 21.51 9.11 26.38
C ASN A 245 21.16 9.46 27.83
N ALA A 246 19.96 9.10 28.29
CA ALA A 246 19.54 9.37 29.68
C ALA A 246 20.30 8.55 30.72
N GLN A 247 20.83 7.38 30.34
CA GLN A 247 21.57 6.48 31.22
C GLN A 247 23.09 6.68 31.17
N SER A 248 23.61 7.37 30.16
CA SER A 248 25.06 7.52 29.94
C SER A 248 25.82 8.20 31.08
N ASP A 249 25.16 9.03 31.90
CA ASP A 249 25.76 9.74 33.05
C ASP A 249 25.77 8.92 34.37
N GLN A 250 25.13 7.74 34.40
CA GLN A 250 25.09 6.91 35.63
C GLN A 250 26.29 5.98 35.79
N SER A 251 27.11 5.82 34.78
CA SER A 251 28.29 4.91 34.79
C SER A 251 29.59 5.59 35.25
N THR A 252 29.52 6.89 35.69
CA THR A 252 30.69 7.68 36.12
C THR A 252 30.64 8.08 37.59
N LYS A 253 29.84 7.37 38.41
CA LYS A 253 29.87 7.56 39.89
C LYS A 253 30.33 6.33 40.63
#